data_9057d3f373d930a32c665003feb3a5dd
#
_entry.id   9057d3f373d930a32c665003feb3a5dd
#
_cell.length_a   1.000
_cell.length_b   1.000
_cell.length_c   1.000
_cell.angle_alpha   90.00
_cell.angle_beta   90.00
_cell.angle_gamma   90.00
#
_symmetry.space_group_name_H-M   'P 1'
#
loop_
_entity.id
_entity.type
_entity.pdbx_description
1 polymer ?
#
loop_
_entity_poly.entity_id
_entity_poly.type
_entity_poly.pdbx_seq_one_letter_code
_entity_poly.pdbx_strand_id
1 'polypeptide(L)'
;LAEQKIIAEKLDTLLAQVDSTKARFEQIPQILKRFRQAVLGGAVNGKLTEKWRNFEPQHSVFKKLNFESILTELRNALSSKPNESGVGHPILRISSVRAGHVDQNDIRFLECSESELNRHKLQDGDLLFTRYNGSLEFVGVCGLLKKLQHQNLLYPDKLIRARLTKDALPEYIEIFFSSPSARNAMMNCVKTTSGQKGISGKDIKSQVVLLPPVKEQAEIVRRVEQLFAYADTIEKQVNNALARVNNLTQSILAKAFRGELTAQWRAENPDLISGENSAAALLEKIKAERAASGGKKASRKKS
;
A
#
# COMPACT_ATOMS: atom_id res chain seq x y z
N LEU A 1 15.55 -42.53 -20.02
CA LEU A 1 14.70 -42.61 -18.81
C LEU A 1 15.46 -42.19 -17.52
N ALA A 2 16.71 -42.65 -17.32
CA ALA A 2 17.50 -42.34 -16.12
C ALA A 2 17.70 -40.82 -15.96
N GLU A 3 18.17 -40.13 -17.01
CA GLU A 3 18.35 -38.68 -17.00
C GLU A 3 17.04 -37.91 -16.74
N GLN A 4 15.92 -38.37 -17.31
CA GLN A 4 14.63 -37.73 -17.09
C GLN A 4 14.22 -37.75 -15.60
N LYS A 5 14.52 -38.85 -14.89
CA LYS A 5 14.27 -38.93 -13.44
C LYS A 5 15.12 -37.93 -12.68
N ILE A 6 16.43 -37.81 -13.00
CA ILE A 6 17.32 -36.84 -12.37
C ILE A 6 16.90 -35.39 -12.67
N ILE A 7 16.41 -35.10 -13.89
CA ILE A 7 15.85 -33.78 -14.24
C ILE A 7 14.63 -33.50 -13.37
N ALA A 8 13.69 -34.44 -13.23
CA ALA A 8 12.51 -34.27 -12.42
C ALA A 8 12.83 -34.01 -10.95
N GLU A 9 13.71 -34.82 -10.35
CA GLU A 9 14.15 -34.65 -8.95
C GLU A 9 14.83 -33.27 -8.71
N LYS A 10 15.69 -32.85 -9.65
CA LYS A 10 16.33 -31.51 -9.58
C LYS A 10 15.31 -30.38 -9.75
N LEU A 11 14.35 -30.53 -10.67
CA LEU A 11 13.28 -29.56 -10.87
C LEU A 11 12.41 -29.43 -9.62
N ASP A 12 11.96 -30.53 -9.04
CA ASP A 12 11.14 -30.54 -7.83
C ASP A 12 11.86 -29.80 -6.68
N THR A 13 13.14 -30.09 -6.50
CA THR A 13 13.96 -29.41 -5.48
C THR A 13 14.11 -27.92 -5.74
N LEU A 14 14.45 -27.50 -6.97
CA LEU A 14 14.67 -26.10 -7.31
C LEU A 14 13.37 -25.29 -7.29
N LEU A 15 12.29 -25.85 -7.81
CA LEU A 15 10.98 -25.19 -7.81
C LEU A 15 10.44 -25.05 -6.39
N ALA A 16 10.58 -26.06 -5.53
CA ALA A 16 10.19 -25.96 -4.12
C ALA A 16 10.97 -24.84 -3.39
N GLN A 17 12.25 -24.64 -3.69
CA GLN A 17 13.04 -23.53 -3.13
C GLN A 17 12.55 -22.16 -3.64
N VAL A 18 12.21 -22.07 -4.93
CA VAL A 18 11.62 -20.84 -5.52
C VAL A 18 10.29 -20.52 -4.87
N ASP A 19 9.39 -21.49 -4.73
CA ASP A 19 8.07 -21.31 -4.13
C ASP A 19 8.16 -20.91 -2.65
N SER A 20 9.05 -21.55 -1.89
CA SER A 20 9.32 -21.17 -0.49
C SER A 20 9.82 -19.74 -0.37
N THR A 21 10.72 -19.32 -1.26
CA THR A 21 11.27 -17.95 -1.29
C THR A 21 10.19 -16.94 -1.65
N LYS A 22 9.39 -17.24 -2.67
CA LYS A 22 8.25 -16.42 -3.09
C LYS A 22 7.25 -16.23 -1.94
N ALA A 23 6.84 -17.30 -1.28
CA ALA A 23 5.91 -17.26 -0.15
C ALA A 23 6.42 -16.36 0.99
N ARG A 24 7.74 -16.37 1.27
CA ARG A 24 8.34 -15.46 2.26
C ARG A 24 8.26 -14.01 1.84
N PHE A 25 8.57 -13.68 0.59
CA PHE A 25 8.46 -12.31 0.08
C PHE A 25 7.03 -11.79 0.07
N GLU A 26 6.05 -12.64 -0.24
CA GLU A 26 4.63 -12.30 -0.25
C GLU A 26 4.07 -11.93 1.14
N GLN A 27 4.74 -12.33 2.22
CA GLN A 27 4.38 -11.94 3.59
C GLN A 27 4.88 -10.54 3.98
N ILE A 28 5.94 -10.03 3.32
CA ILE A 28 6.59 -8.78 3.73
C ILE A 28 5.66 -7.56 3.66
N PRO A 29 4.78 -7.37 2.66
CA PRO A 29 3.85 -6.24 2.65
C PRO A 29 2.97 -6.16 3.90
N GLN A 30 2.51 -7.30 4.41
CA GLN A 30 1.74 -7.35 5.65
C GLN A 30 2.59 -7.01 6.88
N ILE A 31 3.84 -7.43 6.91
CA ILE A 31 4.80 -7.06 7.97
C ILE A 31 5.06 -5.55 7.93
N LEU A 32 5.31 -4.97 6.77
CA LEU A 32 5.53 -3.53 6.60
C LEU A 32 4.28 -2.72 6.98
N LYS A 33 3.09 -3.20 6.68
CA LYS A 33 1.83 -2.58 7.13
C LYS A 33 1.76 -2.54 8.66
N ARG A 34 2.05 -3.65 9.34
CA ARG A 34 2.08 -3.72 10.82
C ARG A 34 3.19 -2.82 11.39
N PHE A 35 4.34 -2.79 10.75
CA PHE A 35 5.44 -1.91 11.14
C PHE A 35 5.01 -0.43 11.09
N ARG A 36 4.44 0.04 9.97
CA ARG A 36 3.93 1.42 9.86
C ARG A 36 2.89 1.73 10.94
N GLN A 37 1.97 0.81 11.22
CA GLN A 37 0.99 0.97 12.30
C GLN A 37 1.64 1.05 13.68
N ALA A 38 2.66 0.24 13.96
CA ALA A 38 3.40 0.28 15.22
C ALA A 38 4.18 1.60 15.38
N VAL A 39 4.80 2.10 14.31
CA VAL A 39 5.48 3.40 14.28
C VAL A 39 4.50 4.53 14.62
N LEU A 40 3.33 4.57 13.95
CA LEU A 40 2.30 5.58 14.24
C LEU A 40 1.80 5.47 15.69
N GLY A 41 1.56 4.27 16.19
CA GLY A 41 1.18 4.05 17.59
C GLY A 41 2.25 4.55 18.56
N GLY A 42 3.52 4.25 18.30
CA GLY A 42 4.68 4.71 19.08
C GLY A 42 4.86 6.23 19.05
N ALA A 43 4.54 6.85 17.91
CA ALA A 43 4.60 8.30 17.71
C ALA A 43 3.61 9.03 18.63
N VAL A 44 2.37 8.60 18.65
CA VAL A 44 1.30 9.32 19.37
C VAL A 44 1.23 8.99 20.87
N ASN A 45 1.82 7.90 21.32
CA ASN A 45 1.91 7.56 22.75
C ASN A 45 3.24 7.98 23.41
N GLY A 46 4.12 8.67 22.66
CA GLY A 46 5.38 9.20 23.13
C GLY A 46 6.54 8.18 23.23
N LYS A 47 6.33 6.91 22.90
CA LYS A 47 7.41 5.88 22.95
C LYS A 47 8.49 6.15 21.92
N LEU A 48 8.12 6.69 20.76
CA LEU A 48 9.06 6.95 19.69
C LEU A 48 10.14 7.98 20.07
N THR A 49 9.81 8.94 20.94
CA THR A 49 10.70 10.02 21.41
C THR A 49 11.13 9.89 22.86
N GLU A 50 10.87 8.77 23.53
CA GLU A 50 11.20 8.57 24.95
C GLU A 50 12.66 8.86 25.28
N LYS A 51 13.60 8.31 24.51
CA LYS A 51 15.04 8.59 24.69
C LYS A 51 15.40 10.05 24.42
N TRP A 52 14.77 10.68 23.44
CA TRP A 52 14.97 12.09 23.12
C TRP A 52 14.54 13.00 24.30
N ARG A 53 13.43 12.70 24.94
CA ARG A 53 12.94 13.42 26.14
C ARG A 53 13.91 13.39 27.30
N ASN A 54 14.65 12.29 27.48
CA ASN A 54 15.64 12.18 28.56
C ASN A 54 16.79 13.19 28.42
N PHE A 55 17.05 13.67 27.20
CA PHE A 55 18.06 14.71 26.93
C PHE A 55 17.47 16.13 26.92
N GLU A 56 16.14 16.27 26.85
CA GLU A 56 15.41 17.54 26.83
C GLU A 56 14.33 17.58 27.93
N PRO A 57 14.68 17.42 29.21
CA PRO A 57 13.70 17.14 30.29
C PRO A 57 12.72 18.30 30.57
N GLN A 58 13.02 19.54 30.17
CA GLN A 58 12.19 20.70 30.53
C GLN A 58 10.89 20.87 29.69
N HIS A 59 10.62 20.04 28.69
CA HIS A 59 9.62 20.37 27.66
C HIS A 59 8.60 19.26 27.33
N SER A 60 8.49 18.23 28.14
CA SER A 60 7.92 16.97 27.69
C SER A 60 6.65 16.51 28.39
N VAL A 61 5.64 17.38 28.45
CA VAL A 61 4.30 16.94 28.88
C VAL A 61 3.38 16.90 27.66
N PHE A 62 2.92 15.70 27.30
CA PHE A 62 1.83 15.52 26.34
C PHE A 62 0.55 16.05 26.93
N LYS A 63 0.03 17.13 26.37
CA LYS A 63 -1.25 17.68 26.77
C LYS A 63 -2.38 16.88 26.13
N LYS A 64 -3.30 16.40 26.97
CA LYS A 64 -4.54 15.77 26.50
C LYS A 64 -5.59 16.87 26.32
N LEU A 65 -6.06 17.07 25.09
CA LEU A 65 -6.99 18.14 24.75
C LEU A 65 -7.94 17.72 23.63
N ASN A 66 -9.06 18.42 23.50
CA ASN A 66 -9.95 18.23 22.36
C ASN A 66 -9.34 18.88 21.11
N PHE A 67 -9.51 18.25 19.96
CA PHE A 67 -8.98 18.76 18.70
C PHE A 67 -9.47 20.17 18.38
N GLU A 68 -10.70 20.52 18.80
CA GLU A 68 -11.24 21.87 18.65
C GLU A 68 -10.34 22.97 19.20
N SER A 69 -9.63 22.72 20.32
CA SER A 69 -8.79 23.73 20.99
C SER A 69 -7.53 24.14 20.20
N ILE A 70 -7.16 23.34 19.19
CA ILE A 70 -6.01 23.63 18.32
C ILE A 70 -6.44 23.96 16.88
N LEU A 71 -7.73 24.17 16.65
CA LEU A 71 -8.26 24.61 15.36
C LEU A 71 -8.35 26.13 15.30
N THR A 72 -7.89 26.71 14.19
CA THR A 72 -8.27 28.07 13.79
C THR A 72 -9.51 28.05 12.90
N GLU A 73 -9.70 26.98 12.13
CA GLU A 73 -10.85 26.81 11.27
C GLU A 73 -11.18 25.32 11.06
N LEU A 74 -12.47 24.98 11.04
CA LEU A 74 -13.00 23.72 10.52
C LEU A 74 -14.16 24.04 9.59
N ARG A 75 -14.04 23.68 8.31
CA ARG A 75 -14.99 24.12 7.29
C ARG A 75 -15.40 23.01 6.34
N ASN A 76 -16.71 22.86 6.15
CA ASN A 76 -17.28 22.07 5.05
C ASN A 76 -17.08 22.82 3.73
N ALA A 77 -17.05 22.09 2.64
CA ALA A 77 -16.86 22.64 1.32
C ALA A 77 -18.18 22.97 0.58
N LEU A 78 -18.02 23.37 -0.67
CA LEU A 78 -19.12 23.67 -1.61
C LEU A 78 -19.86 22.39 -2.00
N SER A 79 -21.19 22.50 -2.06
CA SER A 79 -22.08 21.41 -2.50
C SER A 79 -22.33 21.41 -4.02
N SER A 80 -21.73 22.34 -4.74
CA SER A 80 -21.89 22.48 -6.19
C SER A 80 -21.31 21.29 -6.93
N LYS A 81 -21.94 20.90 -8.05
CA LYS A 81 -21.53 19.72 -8.84
C LYS A 81 -20.35 20.06 -9.72
N PRO A 82 -19.17 19.41 -9.57
CA PRO A 82 -18.03 19.63 -10.44
C PRO A 82 -18.28 19.12 -11.87
N ASN A 83 -17.56 19.72 -12.84
CA ASN A 83 -17.54 19.30 -14.25
C ASN A 83 -16.17 18.64 -14.61
N GLU A 84 -16.14 17.99 -15.75
CA GLU A 84 -14.94 17.39 -16.36
C GLU A 84 -14.47 18.17 -17.61
N SER A 85 -15.14 19.27 -17.95
CA SER A 85 -14.87 20.08 -19.14
C SER A 85 -13.66 21.00 -19.01
N GLY A 86 -13.06 21.10 -17.82
CA GLY A 86 -11.93 21.99 -17.56
C GLY A 86 -12.31 23.44 -17.28
N VAL A 87 -13.61 23.75 -17.16
CA VAL A 87 -14.09 25.12 -16.92
C VAL A 87 -14.18 25.40 -15.43
N GLY A 88 -13.60 26.52 -14.99
CA GLY A 88 -13.59 26.95 -13.60
C GLY A 88 -12.27 26.63 -12.87
N HIS A 89 -12.33 26.48 -11.55
CA HIS A 89 -11.18 26.22 -10.68
C HIS A 89 -10.99 24.72 -10.43
N PRO A 90 -9.74 24.24 -10.28
CA PRO A 90 -9.49 22.86 -9.93
C PRO A 90 -10.09 22.51 -8.56
N ILE A 91 -10.77 21.38 -8.48
CA ILE A 91 -11.39 20.85 -7.27
C ILE A 91 -10.98 19.38 -7.08
N LEU A 92 -10.53 19.04 -5.88
CA LEU A 92 -10.18 17.66 -5.51
C LEU A 92 -11.40 16.74 -5.65
N ARG A 93 -11.14 15.46 -5.91
CA ARG A 93 -12.13 14.40 -5.73
C ARG A 93 -12.05 13.84 -4.32
N ILE A 94 -13.07 13.08 -3.90
CA ILE A 94 -13.01 12.37 -2.61
C ILE A 94 -11.88 11.36 -2.60
N SER A 95 -11.63 10.73 -3.74
CA SER A 95 -10.55 9.76 -3.98
C SER A 95 -9.15 10.34 -3.79
N SER A 96 -9.01 11.66 -3.92
CA SER A 96 -7.74 12.35 -3.74
C SER A 96 -7.18 12.25 -2.31
N VAL A 97 -8.04 12.05 -1.30
CA VAL A 97 -7.62 12.02 0.11
C VAL A 97 -7.42 10.59 0.58
N ARG A 98 -6.20 10.30 1.02
CA ARG A 98 -5.80 9.06 1.67
C ARG A 98 -5.05 9.37 2.96
N ALA A 99 -4.87 8.38 3.84
CA ALA A 99 -4.09 8.55 5.06
C ALA A 99 -2.67 9.01 4.69
N GLY A 100 -2.23 10.14 5.23
CA GLY A 100 -0.92 10.74 4.99
C GLY A 100 -0.72 11.41 3.64
N HIS A 101 -1.71 11.38 2.74
CA HIS A 101 -1.51 11.85 1.37
C HIS A 101 -2.75 12.50 0.77
N VAL A 102 -2.53 13.59 0.00
CA VAL A 102 -3.53 14.21 -0.87
C VAL A 102 -2.99 14.20 -2.30
N ASP A 103 -3.61 13.40 -3.17
CA ASP A 103 -3.28 13.36 -4.59
C ASP A 103 -3.90 14.56 -5.30
N GLN A 104 -3.07 15.52 -5.67
CA GLN A 104 -3.48 16.75 -6.33
C GLN A 104 -3.69 16.58 -7.85
N ASN A 105 -3.42 15.40 -8.42
CA ASN A 105 -3.70 15.09 -9.83
C ASN A 105 -5.12 14.52 -10.02
N ASP A 106 -5.75 13.98 -8.96
CA ASP A 106 -7.12 13.48 -9.01
C ASP A 106 -8.12 14.63 -8.79
N ILE A 107 -8.31 15.47 -9.82
CA ILE A 107 -9.10 16.69 -9.81
C ILE A 107 -10.22 16.67 -10.84
N ARG A 108 -11.20 17.57 -10.62
CA ARG A 108 -12.21 18.04 -11.57
C ARG A 108 -12.18 19.56 -11.59
N PHE A 109 -13.19 20.19 -12.18
CA PHE A 109 -13.30 21.64 -12.26
C PHE A 109 -14.66 22.12 -11.73
N LEU A 110 -14.66 23.31 -11.13
CA LEU A 110 -15.86 23.93 -10.58
C LEU A 110 -15.86 25.43 -10.83
N GLU A 111 -16.94 25.93 -11.40
CA GLU A 111 -17.21 27.36 -11.44
C GLU A 111 -17.83 27.80 -10.12
N CYS A 112 -17.30 28.85 -9.53
CA CYS A 112 -17.80 29.43 -8.30
C CYS A 112 -17.53 30.95 -8.29
N SER A 113 -18.23 31.67 -7.43
CA SER A 113 -17.99 33.09 -7.21
C SER A 113 -16.63 33.33 -6.53
N GLU A 114 -16.08 34.54 -6.71
CA GLU A 114 -14.84 34.92 -6.01
C GLU A 114 -14.97 34.81 -4.48
N SER A 115 -16.14 35.12 -3.93
CA SER A 115 -16.42 34.99 -2.50
C SER A 115 -16.30 33.53 -2.04
N GLU A 116 -16.87 32.59 -2.82
CA GLU A 116 -16.79 31.15 -2.56
C GLU A 116 -15.37 30.65 -2.71
N LEU A 117 -14.66 31.07 -3.76
CA LEU A 117 -13.27 30.75 -4.00
C LEU A 117 -12.40 31.15 -2.78
N ASN A 118 -12.47 32.42 -2.37
CA ASN A 118 -11.68 32.93 -1.25
C ASN A 118 -11.97 32.22 0.07
N ARG A 119 -13.20 31.76 0.25
CA ARG A 119 -13.64 31.02 1.45
C ARG A 119 -13.17 29.56 1.45
N HIS A 120 -13.07 28.92 0.28
CA HIS A 120 -12.86 27.47 0.17
C HIS A 120 -11.53 27.07 -0.47
N LYS A 121 -10.75 28.04 -1.01
CA LYS A 121 -9.41 27.70 -1.55
C LYS A 121 -8.52 27.05 -0.50
N LEU A 122 -7.82 26.02 -0.95
CA LEU A 122 -6.85 25.29 -0.15
C LEU A 122 -5.50 26.02 -0.12
N GLN A 123 -4.73 25.73 0.91
CA GLN A 123 -3.35 26.19 1.09
C GLN A 123 -2.48 25.09 1.70
N ASP A 124 -1.16 25.26 1.60
CA ASP A 124 -0.22 24.35 2.25
C ASP A 124 -0.50 24.25 3.75
N GLY A 125 -0.44 23.02 4.26
CA GLY A 125 -0.73 22.72 5.66
C GLY A 125 -2.20 22.47 5.97
N ASP A 126 -3.12 22.63 5.00
CA ASP A 126 -4.53 22.27 5.20
C ASP A 126 -4.66 20.75 5.41
N LEU A 127 -5.38 20.35 6.45
CA LEU A 127 -5.80 18.98 6.71
C LEU A 127 -7.17 18.74 6.11
N LEU A 128 -7.32 17.62 5.40
CA LEU A 128 -8.58 17.24 4.76
C LEU A 128 -9.10 15.93 5.35
N PHE A 129 -10.29 15.96 5.92
CA PHE A 129 -10.98 14.80 6.46
C PHE A 129 -12.05 14.31 5.50
N THR A 130 -12.08 13.03 5.19
CA THR A 130 -13.15 12.42 4.41
C THR A 130 -14.42 12.33 5.25
N ARG A 131 -15.44 13.12 4.88
CA ARG A 131 -16.71 13.22 5.60
C ARG A 131 -17.63 12.04 5.33
N TYR A 132 -17.82 11.68 4.07
CA TYR A 132 -18.67 10.60 3.60
C TYR A 132 -17.93 9.69 2.64
N ASN A 133 -18.10 8.38 2.77
CA ASN A 133 -17.60 7.42 1.79
C ASN A 133 -18.48 6.16 1.77
N GLY A 134 -18.58 5.51 0.62
CA GLY A 134 -19.25 4.21 0.51
C GLY A 134 -18.53 3.10 1.26
N SER A 135 -17.20 3.15 1.31
CA SER A 135 -16.37 2.24 2.09
C SER A 135 -16.03 2.84 3.45
N LEU A 136 -16.33 2.09 4.52
CA LEU A 136 -16.14 2.51 5.90
C LEU A 136 -14.67 2.85 6.21
N GLU A 137 -13.73 2.15 5.60
CA GLU A 137 -12.29 2.35 5.81
C GLU A 137 -11.81 3.75 5.42
N PHE A 138 -12.50 4.43 4.50
CA PHE A 138 -12.13 5.78 4.06
C PHE A 138 -12.86 6.89 4.81
N VAL A 139 -13.88 6.59 5.62
CA VAL A 139 -14.57 7.62 6.42
C VAL A 139 -13.65 8.13 7.52
N GLY A 140 -13.56 9.45 7.69
CA GLY A 140 -12.71 10.09 8.69
C GLY A 140 -11.21 9.94 8.45
N VAL A 141 -10.78 9.54 7.27
CA VAL A 141 -9.37 9.57 6.89
C VAL A 141 -8.91 11.01 6.81
N CYS A 142 -7.73 11.28 7.38
CA CYS A 142 -7.07 12.57 7.35
C CYS A 142 -5.93 12.53 6.32
N GLY A 143 -5.91 13.49 5.41
CA GLY A 143 -4.79 13.74 4.51
C GLY A 143 -4.25 15.15 4.70
N LEU A 144 -2.95 15.33 4.61
CA LEU A 144 -2.27 16.62 4.68
C LEU A 144 -1.92 17.11 3.28
N LEU A 145 -2.34 18.32 2.95
CA LEU A 145 -1.95 19.00 1.72
C LEU A 145 -0.55 19.59 1.88
N LYS A 146 0.40 19.07 1.13
CA LYS A 146 1.79 19.55 1.05
C LYS A 146 2.10 20.00 -0.36
N LYS A 147 2.81 21.12 -0.50
CA LYS A 147 3.30 21.65 -1.78
C LYS A 147 2.17 21.83 -2.78
N LEU A 148 1.35 22.85 -2.56
CA LEU A 148 0.22 23.18 -3.43
C LEU A 148 0.64 23.26 -4.91
N GLN A 149 0.06 22.41 -5.75
CA GLN A 149 0.41 22.30 -7.17
C GLN A 149 -0.52 23.11 -8.09
N HIS A 150 -1.73 23.38 -7.63
CA HIS A 150 -2.74 24.10 -8.39
C HIS A 150 -3.11 25.40 -7.69
N GLN A 151 -3.02 26.50 -8.41
CA GLN A 151 -3.56 27.77 -7.95
C GLN A 151 -5.08 27.64 -7.79
N ASN A 152 -5.64 28.20 -6.70
CA ASN A 152 -7.08 28.17 -6.43
C ASN A 152 -7.71 26.77 -6.32
N LEU A 153 -6.96 25.79 -5.79
CA LEU A 153 -7.46 24.44 -5.57
C LEU A 153 -8.60 24.45 -4.54
N LEU A 154 -9.71 23.82 -4.91
CA LEU A 154 -10.91 23.65 -4.08
C LEU A 154 -11.06 22.20 -3.59
N TYR A 155 -12.05 21.95 -2.73
CA TYR A 155 -12.41 20.63 -2.22
C TYR A 155 -13.94 20.45 -2.17
N PRO A 156 -14.45 19.21 -2.39
CA PRO A 156 -15.90 18.94 -2.43
C PRO A 156 -16.51 18.83 -1.03
N ASP A 157 -17.83 18.92 -0.95
CA ASP A 157 -18.65 18.83 0.29
C ASP A 157 -18.48 17.53 1.08
N LYS A 158 -17.93 16.52 0.45
CA LYS A 158 -17.60 15.23 1.08
C LYS A 158 -16.26 15.24 1.82
N LEU A 159 -15.57 16.37 1.82
CA LEU A 159 -14.36 16.64 2.60
C LEU A 159 -14.62 17.78 3.59
N ILE A 160 -13.91 17.73 4.72
CA ILE A 160 -13.88 18.80 5.73
C ILE A 160 -12.44 19.28 5.84
N ARG A 161 -12.21 20.57 5.65
CA ARG A 161 -10.90 21.21 5.83
C ARG A 161 -10.72 21.65 7.28
N ALA A 162 -9.55 21.38 7.84
CA ALA A 162 -9.13 21.89 9.14
C ALA A 162 -7.83 22.70 8.98
N ARG A 163 -7.77 23.84 9.67
CA ARG A 163 -6.57 24.67 9.84
C ARG A 163 -6.23 24.75 11.31
N LEU A 164 -4.96 24.71 11.62
CA LEU A 164 -4.46 24.58 12.98
C LEU A 164 -3.92 25.91 13.52
N THR A 165 -3.85 26.00 14.84
CA THR A 165 -3.07 27.02 15.53
C THR A 165 -1.58 26.71 15.37
N LYS A 166 -0.73 27.70 15.67
CA LYS A 166 0.74 27.57 15.62
C LYS A 166 1.31 26.54 16.62
N ASP A 167 0.52 26.08 17.58
CA ASP A 167 0.95 25.13 18.60
C ASP A 167 0.90 23.67 18.12
N ALA A 168 0.28 23.42 16.96
CA ALA A 168 0.12 22.11 16.38
C ALA A 168 0.68 22.06 14.95
N LEU A 169 1.67 21.19 14.72
CA LEU A 169 2.20 20.96 13.39
C LEU A 169 1.23 20.09 12.58
N PRO A 170 0.84 20.49 11.36
CA PRO A 170 -0.05 19.73 10.51
C PRO A 170 0.42 18.30 10.26
N GLU A 171 1.74 18.08 10.10
CA GLU A 171 2.35 16.77 9.91
C GLU A 171 2.16 15.86 11.13
N TYR A 172 2.31 16.42 12.34
CA TYR A 172 2.08 15.65 13.56
C TYR A 172 0.61 15.28 13.72
N ILE A 173 -0.30 16.20 13.42
CA ILE A 173 -1.75 15.96 13.52
C ILE A 173 -2.20 14.94 12.47
N GLU A 174 -1.63 14.96 11.27
CA GLU A 174 -1.86 13.92 10.27
C GLU A 174 -1.40 12.55 10.78
N ILE A 175 -0.18 12.43 11.32
CA ILE A 175 0.34 11.21 11.97
C ILE A 175 -0.60 10.76 13.09
N PHE A 176 -1.08 11.69 13.92
CA PHE A 176 -2.02 11.38 14.99
C PHE A 176 -3.28 10.72 14.45
N PHE A 177 -3.97 11.35 13.48
CA PHE A 177 -5.21 10.82 12.91
C PHE A 177 -5.02 9.57 12.05
N SER A 178 -3.81 9.32 11.56
CA SER A 178 -3.43 8.08 10.86
C SER A 178 -3.08 6.94 11.82
N SER A 179 -2.91 7.21 13.11
CA SER A 179 -2.61 6.18 14.11
C SER A 179 -3.78 5.22 14.35
N PRO A 180 -3.53 3.96 14.71
CA PRO A 180 -4.59 2.99 14.96
C PRO A 180 -5.58 3.43 16.05
N SER A 181 -5.10 4.08 17.12
CA SER A 181 -5.95 4.56 18.21
C SER A 181 -6.92 5.67 17.77
N ALA A 182 -6.41 6.67 17.05
CA ALA A 182 -7.23 7.76 16.53
C ALA A 182 -8.21 7.27 15.44
N ARG A 183 -7.75 6.35 14.56
CA ARG A 183 -8.63 5.73 13.57
C ARG A 183 -9.79 4.97 14.22
N ASN A 184 -9.51 4.18 15.26
CA ASN A 184 -10.56 3.47 16.00
C ASN A 184 -11.53 4.45 16.68
N ALA A 185 -11.02 5.50 17.33
CA ALA A 185 -11.87 6.54 17.94
C ALA A 185 -12.77 7.23 16.91
N MET A 186 -12.22 7.57 15.73
CA MET A 186 -12.98 8.16 14.61
C MET A 186 -14.05 7.21 14.09
N MET A 187 -13.73 5.91 13.95
CA MET A 187 -14.66 4.88 13.49
C MET A 187 -15.86 4.70 14.42
N ASN A 188 -15.66 4.86 15.72
CA ASN A 188 -16.75 4.81 16.71
C ASN A 188 -17.75 5.99 16.58
N CYS A 189 -17.35 7.07 15.91
CA CYS A 189 -18.21 8.22 15.65
C CYS A 189 -19.02 8.11 14.35
N VAL A 190 -18.73 7.11 13.50
CA VAL A 190 -19.37 6.96 12.19
C VAL A 190 -20.84 6.63 12.34
N LYS A 191 -21.68 7.39 11.65
CA LYS A 191 -23.12 7.18 11.57
C LYS A 191 -23.50 6.75 10.15
N THR A 192 -24.49 5.86 10.06
CA THR A 192 -25.07 5.46 8.78
C THR A 192 -26.41 6.18 8.62
N THR A 193 -26.53 6.97 7.56
CA THR A 193 -27.79 7.68 7.24
C THR A 193 -28.08 7.45 5.76
N SER A 194 -29.27 6.92 5.44
CA SER A 194 -29.70 6.67 4.04
C SER A 194 -28.65 5.90 3.20
N GLY A 195 -28.03 4.86 3.78
CA GLY A 195 -27.01 4.04 3.09
C GLY A 195 -25.62 4.68 2.97
N GLN A 196 -25.43 5.94 3.37
CA GLN A 196 -24.11 6.58 3.42
C GLN A 196 -23.53 6.55 4.83
N LYS A 197 -22.25 6.19 4.93
CA LYS A 197 -21.47 6.20 6.16
C LYS A 197 -20.73 7.53 6.25
N GLY A 198 -20.80 8.19 7.41
CA GLY A 198 -20.17 9.50 7.53
C GLY A 198 -19.92 9.95 8.96
N ILE A 199 -19.13 11.03 9.05
CA ILE A 199 -18.82 11.77 10.26
C ILE A 199 -19.18 13.23 10.09
N SER A 200 -19.40 13.92 11.20
CA SER A 200 -19.67 15.37 11.24
C SER A 200 -18.43 16.15 11.69
N GLY A 201 -18.44 17.47 11.43
CA GLY A 201 -17.44 18.37 12.00
C GLY A 201 -17.40 18.34 13.53
N LYS A 202 -18.53 18.08 14.20
CA LYS A 202 -18.61 17.93 15.66
C LYS A 202 -17.83 16.68 16.12
N ASP A 203 -17.96 15.58 15.38
CA ASP A 203 -17.25 14.33 15.70
C ASP A 203 -15.73 14.52 15.57
N ILE A 204 -15.26 15.29 14.57
CA ILE A 204 -13.85 15.63 14.40
C ILE A 204 -13.36 16.53 15.55
N LYS A 205 -14.10 17.59 15.89
CA LYS A 205 -13.75 18.53 16.95
C LYS A 205 -13.62 17.87 18.33
N SER A 206 -14.48 16.88 18.61
CA SER A 206 -14.50 16.17 19.89
C SER A 206 -13.41 15.11 20.05
N GLN A 207 -12.61 14.84 19.00
CA GLN A 207 -11.49 13.89 19.13
C GLN A 207 -10.47 14.37 20.15
N VAL A 208 -10.04 13.47 21.02
CA VAL A 208 -9.04 13.75 22.04
C VAL A 208 -7.66 13.55 21.46
N VAL A 209 -6.89 14.62 21.39
CA VAL A 209 -5.52 14.64 20.87
C VAL A 209 -4.51 14.67 22.02
N LEU A 210 -3.46 13.87 21.92
CA LEU A 210 -2.27 13.96 22.76
C LEU A 210 -1.26 14.86 22.04
N LEU A 211 -1.07 16.08 22.54
CA LEU A 211 -0.25 17.11 21.89
C LEU A 211 1.04 17.35 22.70
N PRO A 212 2.21 16.91 22.20
CA PRO A 212 3.49 17.28 22.78
C PRO A 212 3.87 18.73 22.38
N PRO A 213 4.88 19.31 23.01
CA PRO A 213 5.46 20.59 22.58
C PRO A 213 5.93 20.55 21.12
N VAL A 214 5.88 21.70 20.43
CA VAL A 214 6.19 21.81 18.98
C VAL A 214 7.54 21.20 18.61
N LYS A 215 8.57 21.36 19.46
CA LYS A 215 9.89 20.74 19.24
C LYS A 215 9.82 19.21 19.19
N GLU A 216 9.03 18.61 20.09
CA GLU A 216 8.86 17.15 20.10
C GLU A 216 7.95 16.68 18.95
N GLN A 217 6.92 17.45 18.57
CA GLN A 217 6.14 17.17 17.35
C GLN A 217 7.06 17.08 16.12
N ALA A 218 7.97 18.05 15.95
CA ALA A 218 8.93 18.05 14.85
C ALA A 218 9.87 16.82 14.88
N GLU A 219 10.35 16.44 16.06
CA GLU A 219 11.19 15.24 16.20
C GLU A 219 10.41 13.94 15.92
N ILE A 220 9.14 13.86 16.35
CA ILE A 220 8.25 12.74 16.00
C ILE A 220 8.08 12.64 14.50
N VAL A 221 7.74 13.76 13.83
CA VAL A 221 7.57 13.81 12.36
C VAL A 221 8.84 13.31 11.67
N ARG A 222 9.99 13.85 12.03
CA ARG A 222 11.30 13.46 11.45
C ARG A 222 11.57 11.96 11.59
N ARG A 223 11.29 11.36 12.77
CA ARG A 223 11.47 9.92 12.99
C ARG A 223 10.50 9.07 12.20
N VAL A 224 9.23 9.46 12.16
CA VAL A 224 8.21 8.75 11.36
C VAL A 224 8.60 8.77 9.88
N GLU A 225 8.98 9.93 9.34
CA GLU A 225 9.41 10.05 7.94
C GLU A 225 10.63 9.16 7.64
N GLN A 226 11.63 9.13 8.52
CA GLN A 226 12.78 8.24 8.36
C GLN A 226 12.41 6.76 8.36
N LEU A 227 11.56 6.33 9.30
CA LEU A 227 11.14 4.94 9.41
C LEU A 227 10.24 4.52 8.25
N PHE A 228 9.41 5.43 7.74
CA PHE A 228 8.58 5.16 6.56
C PHE A 228 9.43 5.09 5.29
N ALA A 229 10.39 5.99 5.09
CA ALA A 229 11.33 5.92 3.97
C ALA A 229 12.15 4.61 3.97
N TYR A 230 12.52 4.12 5.16
CA TYR A 230 13.15 2.80 5.30
C TYR A 230 12.21 1.67 4.88
N ALA A 231 10.95 1.71 5.32
CA ALA A 231 9.94 0.73 4.93
C ALA A 231 9.67 0.74 3.41
N ASP A 232 9.60 1.93 2.80
CA ASP A 232 9.42 2.09 1.34
C ASP A 232 10.61 1.51 0.56
N THR A 233 11.83 1.67 1.09
CA THR A 233 13.04 1.09 0.50
C THR A 233 12.99 -0.44 0.52
N ILE A 234 12.59 -1.03 1.65
CA ILE A 234 12.40 -2.49 1.77
C ILE A 234 11.32 -2.96 0.79
N GLU A 235 10.20 -2.29 0.73
CA GLU A 235 9.09 -2.66 -0.17
C GLU A 235 9.53 -2.67 -1.63
N LYS A 236 10.29 -1.66 -2.06
CA LYS A 236 10.89 -1.61 -3.41
C LYS A 236 11.87 -2.76 -3.67
N GLN A 237 12.73 -3.08 -2.69
CA GLN A 237 13.67 -4.19 -2.81
C GLN A 237 12.96 -5.53 -2.92
N VAL A 238 11.91 -5.74 -2.13
CA VAL A 238 11.08 -6.97 -2.16
C VAL A 238 10.38 -7.12 -3.51
N ASN A 239 9.77 -6.06 -4.03
CA ASN A 239 9.11 -6.09 -5.33
C ASN A 239 10.11 -6.44 -6.46
N ASN A 240 11.31 -5.88 -6.43
CA ASN A 240 12.38 -6.22 -7.37
C ASN A 240 12.87 -7.67 -7.22
N ALA A 241 12.95 -8.18 -5.98
CA ALA A 241 13.32 -9.56 -5.71
C ALA A 241 12.23 -10.54 -6.20
N LEU A 242 10.95 -10.24 -5.96
CA LEU A 242 9.81 -11.03 -6.46
C LEU A 242 9.81 -11.13 -7.99
N ALA A 243 10.06 -10.02 -8.68
CA ALA A 243 10.17 -10.02 -10.13
C ALA A 243 11.30 -10.97 -10.62
N ARG A 244 12.45 -10.95 -9.95
CA ARG A 244 13.57 -11.88 -10.27
C ARG A 244 13.22 -13.34 -9.97
N VAL A 245 12.57 -13.61 -8.84
CA VAL A 245 12.14 -14.97 -8.46
C VAL A 245 11.12 -15.53 -9.45
N ASN A 246 10.16 -14.72 -9.92
CA ASN A 246 9.21 -15.14 -10.95
C ASN A 246 9.90 -15.53 -12.27
N ASN A 247 10.97 -14.83 -12.64
CA ASN A 247 11.75 -15.15 -13.85
C ASN A 247 12.62 -16.40 -13.67
N LEU A 248 13.00 -16.75 -12.42
CA LEU A 248 13.81 -17.96 -12.13
C LEU A 248 13.08 -19.24 -12.53
N THR A 249 11.78 -19.36 -12.27
CA THR A 249 10.98 -20.52 -12.65
C THR A 249 11.10 -20.83 -14.15
N GLN A 250 10.92 -19.81 -14.99
CA GLN A 250 11.04 -19.97 -16.44
C GLN A 250 12.48 -20.34 -16.86
N SER A 251 13.48 -19.72 -16.23
CA SER A 251 14.88 -20.01 -16.49
C SER A 251 15.27 -21.45 -16.11
N ILE A 252 14.79 -21.94 -14.94
CA ILE A 252 15.02 -23.30 -14.47
C ILE A 252 14.39 -24.31 -15.43
N LEU A 253 13.14 -24.09 -15.85
CA LEU A 253 12.47 -24.94 -16.83
C LEU A 253 13.20 -24.94 -18.18
N ALA A 254 13.61 -23.78 -18.69
CA ALA A 254 14.37 -23.67 -19.92
C ALA A 254 15.71 -24.44 -19.85
N LYS A 255 16.42 -24.34 -18.72
CA LYS A 255 17.66 -25.10 -18.49
C LYS A 255 17.41 -26.60 -18.44
N ALA A 256 16.32 -27.03 -17.83
CA ALA A 256 15.93 -28.44 -17.79
C ALA A 256 15.71 -29.00 -19.21
N PHE A 257 14.93 -28.30 -20.04
CA PHE A 257 14.63 -28.74 -21.41
C PHE A 257 15.88 -28.69 -22.35
N ARG A 258 16.84 -27.81 -22.08
CA ARG A 258 18.12 -27.78 -22.80
C ARG A 258 19.13 -28.79 -22.26
N GLY A 259 18.80 -29.55 -21.21
CA GLY A 259 19.69 -30.50 -20.58
C GLY A 259 20.84 -29.88 -19.78
N GLU A 260 20.80 -28.58 -19.49
CA GLU A 260 21.84 -27.86 -18.75
C GLU A 260 21.88 -28.27 -17.26
N LEU A 261 20.73 -28.65 -16.68
CA LEU A 261 20.64 -29.09 -15.28
C LEU A 261 21.39 -30.43 -15.02
N THR A 262 21.56 -31.22 -16.04
CA THR A 262 22.16 -32.58 -15.94
C THR A 262 23.46 -32.72 -16.72
N ALA A 263 24.06 -31.63 -17.19
CA ALA A 263 25.30 -31.67 -17.99
C ALA A 263 26.44 -32.42 -17.29
N GLN A 264 26.65 -32.12 -16.00
CA GLN A 264 27.67 -32.81 -15.20
C GLN A 264 27.33 -34.30 -15.01
N TRP A 265 26.08 -34.62 -14.66
CA TRP A 265 25.64 -36.01 -14.51
C TRP A 265 25.81 -36.83 -15.81
N ARG A 266 25.54 -36.23 -16.98
CA ARG A 266 25.79 -36.87 -18.28
C ARG A 266 27.25 -37.17 -18.52
N ALA A 267 28.15 -36.28 -18.14
CA ALA A 267 29.57 -36.48 -18.26
C ALA A 267 30.08 -37.63 -17.37
N GLU A 268 29.47 -37.80 -16.19
CA GLU A 268 29.82 -38.83 -15.21
C GLU A 268 29.15 -40.20 -15.50
N ASN A 269 28.10 -40.23 -16.33
CA ASN A 269 27.30 -41.44 -16.60
C ASN A 269 27.07 -41.69 -18.11
N PRO A 270 28.12 -41.77 -18.93
CA PRO A 270 27.98 -41.91 -20.38
C PRO A 270 27.26 -43.22 -20.81
N ASP A 271 27.42 -44.30 -20.08
CA ASP A 271 26.79 -45.58 -20.39
C ASP A 271 25.27 -45.58 -20.21
N LEU A 272 24.76 -44.74 -19.33
CA LEU A 272 23.31 -44.62 -19.06
C LEU A 272 22.56 -43.81 -20.12
N ILE A 273 23.29 -43.17 -21.05
CA ILE A 273 22.69 -42.31 -22.08
C ILE A 273 23.13 -42.70 -23.50
N SER A 274 23.94 -43.76 -23.67
CA SER A 274 24.45 -44.27 -24.95
C SER A 274 23.81 -45.60 -25.32
N GLY A 275 24.07 -46.08 -26.54
CA GLY A 275 23.58 -47.34 -27.07
C GLY A 275 22.06 -47.47 -26.98
N GLU A 276 21.57 -48.55 -26.40
CA GLU A 276 20.14 -48.82 -26.22
C GLU A 276 19.45 -47.83 -25.28
N ASN A 277 20.18 -47.11 -24.44
CA ASN A 277 19.68 -46.09 -23.52
C ASN A 277 19.65 -44.69 -24.16
N SER A 278 20.14 -44.56 -25.40
CA SER A 278 20.10 -43.26 -26.10
C SER A 278 18.70 -42.77 -26.34
N ALA A 279 18.54 -41.44 -26.44
CA ALA A 279 17.24 -40.82 -26.73
C ALA A 279 16.64 -41.32 -28.06
N ALA A 280 17.47 -41.58 -29.06
CA ALA A 280 17.04 -42.14 -30.35
C ALA A 280 16.48 -43.57 -30.21
N ALA A 281 17.19 -44.45 -29.50
CA ALA A 281 16.76 -45.81 -29.25
C ALA A 281 15.44 -45.86 -28.43
N LEU A 282 15.29 -45.01 -27.42
CA LEU A 282 14.06 -44.88 -26.64
C LEU A 282 12.91 -44.34 -27.47
N LEU A 283 13.13 -43.37 -28.38
CA LEU A 283 12.13 -42.85 -29.28
C LEU A 283 11.59 -43.95 -30.24
N GLU A 284 12.52 -44.74 -30.78
CA GLU A 284 12.10 -45.88 -31.64
C GLU A 284 11.31 -46.94 -30.88
N LYS A 285 11.69 -47.28 -29.65
CA LYS A 285 10.88 -48.17 -28.78
C LYS A 285 9.51 -47.62 -28.52
N ILE A 286 9.37 -46.33 -28.20
CA ILE A 286 8.05 -45.67 -27.97
C ILE A 286 7.22 -45.65 -29.24
N LYS A 287 7.81 -45.39 -30.42
CA LYS A 287 7.11 -45.46 -31.71
C LYS A 287 6.62 -46.86 -32.01
N ALA A 288 7.46 -47.90 -31.79
CA ALA A 288 7.09 -49.28 -31.98
C ALA A 288 5.94 -49.74 -31.04
N GLU A 289 6.02 -49.36 -29.75
CA GLU A 289 4.95 -49.65 -28.78
C GLU A 289 3.62 -48.92 -29.14
N ARG A 290 3.67 -47.67 -29.59
CA ARG A 290 2.49 -46.94 -30.07
C ARG A 290 1.92 -47.55 -31.34
N ALA A 291 2.73 -48.02 -32.25
CA ALA A 291 2.27 -48.73 -33.45
C ALA A 291 1.62 -50.05 -33.10
N ALA A 292 2.19 -50.80 -32.14
CA ALA A 292 1.63 -52.08 -31.67
C ALA A 292 0.33 -51.90 -30.84
N SER A 293 0.23 -50.81 -30.06
CA SER A 293 -0.98 -50.46 -29.27
C SER A 293 -2.03 -49.67 -30.04
N GLY A 294 -1.70 -49.11 -31.18
CA GLY A 294 -2.47 -48.15 -31.96
C GLY A 294 -3.49 -48.73 -32.91
N GLY A 295 -4.32 -49.71 -32.49
CA GLY A 295 -5.41 -50.27 -33.28
C GLY A 295 -6.81 -50.03 -32.74
N LYS A 296 -7.02 -49.39 -31.59
CA LYS A 296 -8.35 -49.13 -31.04
C LYS A 296 -8.74 -47.64 -31.06
N LYS A 297 -9.04 -47.11 -32.26
CA LYS A 297 -9.93 -45.95 -32.37
C LYS A 297 -11.30 -46.37 -31.83
N ALA A 298 -11.67 -45.85 -30.68
CA ALA A 298 -13.04 -45.94 -30.19
C ALA A 298 -13.96 -45.22 -31.19
N SER A 299 -14.73 -45.99 -31.94
CA SER A 299 -15.83 -45.48 -32.77
C SER A 299 -16.87 -44.83 -31.85
N ARG A 300 -16.90 -43.49 -31.85
CA ARG A 300 -18.03 -42.74 -31.28
C ARG A 300 -19.27 -43.08 -32.12
N LYS A 301 -20.15 -43.93 -31.62
CA LYS A 301 -21.51 -44.11 -32.12
C LYS A 301 -22.24 -42.77 -31.96
N LYS A 302 -22.64 -42.16 -33.07
CA LYS A 302 -23.71 -41.16 -33.11
C LYS A 302 -25.03 -41.89 -32.80
N SER A 303 -25.74 -41.41 -31.85
CA SER A 303 -27.18 -41.54 -31.69
C SER A 303 -27.68 -40.22 -31.14
#